data_67b319fe737203123a11b54db86d1caf
#
_entry.id   67b319fe737203123a11b54db86d1caf
#
_cell.length_a   1.000
_cell.length_b   1.000
_cell.length_c   1.000
_cell.angle_alpha   90.00
_cell.angle_beta   90.00
_cell.angle_gamma   90.00
#
_symmetry.space_group_name_H-M   'P 1'
#
loop_
_entity.id
_entity.type
_entity.pdbx_description
1 polymer ?
#
loop_
_entity_poly.entity_id
_entity_poly.type
_entity_poly.pdbx_seq_one_letter_code
_entity_poly.pdbx_strand_id
1 'polypeptide(L)'
;MNMKKLFLLNLPYLLFVYPFDKLAQAFRLAPGADLSGKLLSIGDGFTAARSSPWLSFHPTDLLIGIAGAVVLRMAVYLKGKNAKKYRHGIEYGSARWGTAADIAPYMDKDFFQNIPMTQTERITMASRPKQPKYARNKNILVIGGSGSGKTRFFCKPSLLQAHSSYVCTDPKGTLLPEIGTFLERKKYRIKCLNLINFRKSMRYNPLAYIRSEKDILKLVNALIMNTKGEGEKSSEDFWVKAERLYYSALIGYIWYEATEEEKNFITLLDLINASEAREDDETYQSPVDLLFSQLEEREPDHFAVKQYRKFKMAAGKTLKSILISCGARLAPFDIKELRDLMEYDELELDTLGDSKTALFVILSDTDSTFNFVAALMYSQLFNLLCDKADDFYGGRLPVHVRLILDEFANIGQIPNFDKLIATIRSREISASIILQSQSQLKTIYKDAADTIVGNCDSTLFLGGKEKSTLKEISELLGKETIDLYNQSENRGSQVSHGLSYQKLGKELMTQDELAVMDGGKCIFMLRGVRPFLSDKYDLTRHPNYRYTADADPKNVFDMERYMKKQRAVVKPTDTFDVYEINATT
;
A
#
# COMPACT_ATOMS: atom_id res chain seq x y z
N MET A 1 -8.86 -27.91 -29.97
CA MET A 1 -8.62 -29.23 -29.36
C MET A 1 -7.61 -29.99 -30.21
N ASN A 2 -6.49 -30.49 -29.63
CA ASN A 2 -5.40 -31.09 -30.41
C ASN A 2 -5.86 -32.44 -30.99
N MET A 3 -5.85 -32.59 -32.31
CA MET A 3 -6.32 -33.79 -33.03
C MET A 3 -5.68 -35.09 -32.53
N LYS A 4 -4.39 -35.06 -32.14
CA LYS A 4 -3.69 -36.22 -31.54
C LYS A 4 -4.32 -36.65 -30.22
N LYS A 5 -4.75 -35.70 -29.38
CA LYS A 5 -5.40 -35.98 -28.06
C LYS A 5 -6.81 -36.54 -28.26
N LEU A 6 -7.53 -36.08 -29.27
CA LEU A 6 -8.86 -36.59 -29.62
C LEU A 6 -8.77 -38.04 -30.11
N PHE A 7 -7.80 -38.35 -30.95
CA PHE A 7 -7.57 -39.71 -31.47
C PHE A 7 -7.23 -40.70 -30.33
N LEU A 8 -6.26 -40.35 -29.49
CA LEU A 8 -5.85 -41.21 -28.33
C LEU A 8 -7.00 -41.49 -27.37
N LEU A 9 -7.87 -40.52 -27.10
CA LEU A 9 -9.02 -40.69 -26.21
C LEU A 9 -10.12 -41.60 -26.79
N ASN A 10 -10.20 -41.74 -28.11
CA ASN A 10 -11.23 -42.59 -28.74
C ASN A 10 -10.71 -43.98 -29.16
N LEU A 11 -9.39 -44.17 -29.20
CA LEU A 11 -8.77 -45.43 -29.55
C LEU A 11 -9.29 -46.67 -28.79
N PRO A 12 -9.49 -46.64 -27.44
CA PRO A 12 -10.03 -47.78 -26.67
C PRO A 12 -11.44 -48.17 -27.11
N TYR A 13 -12.23 -47.24 -27.66
CA TYR A 13 -13.62 -47.52 -28.03
C TYR A 13 -13.71 -48.26 -29.37
N LEU A 14 -12.66 -48.21 -30.20
CA LEU A 14 -12.59 -49.04 -31.42
C LEU A 14 -12.62 -50.53 -31.12
N LEU A 15 -12.10 -50.97 -29.95
CA LEU A 15 -12.16 -52.34 -29.51
C LEU A 15 -13.60 -52.83 -29.28
N PHE A 16 -14.51 -51.89 -28.94
CA PHE A 16 -15.91 -52.22 -28.71
C PHE A 16 -16.71 -52.40 -29.99
N VAL A 17 -16.19 -52.00 -31.15
CA VAL A 17 -16.80 -52.31 -32.46
C VAL A 17 -16.97 -53.82 -32.64
N TYR A 18 -15.96 -54.59 -32.25
CA TYR A 18 -15.98 -56.05 -32.38
C TYR A 18 -17.14 -56.72 -31.62
N PRO A 19 -17.36 -56.54 -30.31
CA PRO A 19 -18.46 -57.20 -29.60
C PRO A 19 -19.84 -56.76 -30.13
N PHE A 20 -20.01 -55.46 -30.51
CA PHE A 20 -21.28 -54.99 -31.09
C PHE A 20 -21.52 -55.53 -32.50
N ASP A 21 -20.48 -55.66 -33.35
CA ASP A 21 -20.53 -56.32 -34.64
C ASP A 21 -20.92 -57.79 -34.48
N LYS A 22 -20.29 -58.50 -33.53
CA LYS A 22 -20.64 -59.91 -33.24
C LYS A 22 -22.07 -60.08 -32.70
N LEU A 23 -22.56 -59.14 -31.90
CA LEU A 23 -23.96 -59.14 -31.45
C LEU A 23 -24.92 -58.97 -32.64
N ALA A 24 -24.62 -58.03 -33.56
CA ALA A 24 -25.41 -57.83 -34.77
C ALA A 24 -25.36 -59.06 -35.71
N GLN A 25 -24.18 -59.64 -35.90
CA GLN A 25 -23.99 -60.88 -36.64
C GLN A 25 -24.82 -62.05 -36.04
N ALA A 26 -24.76 -62.21 -34.72
CA ALA A 26 -25.53 -63.23 -34.04
C ALA A 26 -27.04 -63.04 -34.22
N PHE A 27 -27.52 -61.80 -34.09
CA PHE A 27 -28.94 -61.48 -34.35
C PHE A 27 -29.35 -61.71 -35.82
N ARG A 28 -28.51 -61.39 -36.75
CA ARG A 28 -28.77 -61.63 -38.18
C ARG A 28 -28.83 -63.11 -38.53
N LEU A 29 -27.93 -63.91 -37.94
CA LEU A 29 -27.83 -65.35 -38.17
C LEU A 29 -28.82 -66.19 -37.31
N ALA A 30 -29.46 -65.57 -36.35
CA ALA A 30 -30.45 -66.25 -35.51
C ALA A 30 -31.64 -66.73 -36.35
N PRO A 31 -32.07 -68.03 -36.20
CA PRO A 31 -33.24 -68.53 -36.89
C PRO A 31 -34.52 -67.90 -36.36
N GLY A 32 -35.39 -67.44 -37.28
CA GLY A 32 -36.67 -66.76 -36.96
C GLY A 32 -37.10 -65.81 -38.08
N ALA A 33 -38.40 -65.78 -38.38
CA ALA A 33 -38.95 -64.90 -39.42
C ALA A 33 -39.30 -63.47 -38.90
N ASP A 34 -39.56 -63.37 -37.56
CA ASP A 34 -39.92 -62.16 -36.88
C ASP A 34 -38.93 -61.77 -35.78
N LEU A 35 -39.05 -60.53 -35.22
CA LEU A 35 -38.16 -59.98 -34.22
C LEU A 35 -38.14 -60.84 -32.93
N SER A 36 -39.29 -61.31 -32.50
CA SER A 36 -39.44 -62.16 -31.30
C SER A 36 -38.82 -63.53 -31.48
N GLY A 37 -38.98 -64.17 -32.64
CA GLY A 37 -38.35 -65.46 -32.94
C GLY A 37 -36.82 -65.35 -32.97
N LYS A 38 -36.26 -64.29 -33.57
CA LYS A 38 -34.81 -64.03 -33.55
C LYS A 38 -34.25 -63.75 -32.16
N LEU A 39 -34.99 -63.05 -31.30
CA LEU A 39 -34.57 -62.83 -29.94
C LEU A 39 -34.55 -64.09 -29.08
N LEU A 40 -35.54 -64.97 -29.28
CA LEU A 40 -35.61 -66.27 -28.54
C LEU A 40 -34.52 -67.23 -28.97
N SER A 41 -34.10 -67.21 -30.25
CA SER A 41 -33.06 -68.05 -30.85
C SER A 41 -31.69 -67.38 -30.95
N ILE A 42 -31.47 -66.23 -30.27
CA ILE A 42 -30.21 -65.46 -30.33
C ILE A 42 -28.99 -66.29 -29.89
N GLY A 43 -29.19 -67.29 -29.01
CA GLY A 43 -28.18 -68.25 -28.56
C GLY A 43 -27.60 -69.08 -29.73
N ASP A 44 -28.45 -69.57 -30.63
CA ASP A 44 -28.04 -70.29 -31.84
C ASP A 44 -27.31 -69.38 -32.83
N GLY A 45 -27.77 -68.10 -32.91
CA GLY A 45 -27.09 -67.06 -33.67
C GLY A 45 -25.69 -66.77 -33.13
N PHE A 46 -25.49 -66.77 -31.80
CA PHE A 46 -24.14 -66.60 -31.23
C PHE A 46 -23.22 -67.79 -31.53
N THR A 47 -23.74 -69.02 -31.50
CA THR A 47 -22.92 -70.18 -31.87
C THR A 47 -22.51 -70.11 -33.33
N ALA A 48 -23.40 -69.70 -34.23
CA ALA A 48 -23.11 -69.46 -35.63
C ALA A 48 -22.12 -68.31 -35.87
N ALA A 49 -22.26 -67.18 -35.12
CA ALA A 49 -21.36 -66.05 -35.23
C ALA A 49 -19.95 -66.35 -34.68
N ARG A 50 -19.83 -67.27 -33.73
CA ARG A 50 -18.56 -67.74 -33.14
C ARG A 50 -17.73 -68.64 -34.04
N SER A 51 -18.31 -69.18 -35.13
CA SER A 51 -17.59 -69.98 -36.09
C SER A 51 -16.47 -69.23 -36.83
N SER A 52 -16.54 -67.90 -36.86
CA SER A 52 -15.48 -67.00 -37.35
C SER A 52 -15.02 -66.07 -36.26
N PRO A 53 -13.73 -66.04 -35.90
CA PRO A 53 -13.22 -65.09 -34.95
C PRO A 53 -13.06 -63.66 -35.49
N TRP A 54 -13.20 -63.46 -36.79
CA TRP A 54 -13.04 -62.15 -37.43
C TRP A 54 -14.34 -61.34 -37.41
N LEU A 55 -14.22 -60.00 -37.60
CA LEU A 55 -15.36 -59.11 -37.80
C LEU A 55 -16.26 -59.62 -38.92
N SER A 56 -17.57 -59.46 -38.78
CA SER A 56 -18.52 -59.69 -39.85
C SER A 56 -18.40 -58.51 -40.84
N PHE A 57 -17.84 -58.70 -41.99
CA PHE A 57 -17.75 -57.64 -43.02
C PHE A 57 -19.10 -57.35 -43.69
N HIS A 58 -20.21 -57.86 -43.15
CA HIS A 58 -21.53 -57.52 -43.64
C HIS A 58 -21.87 -56.07 -43.25
N PRO A 59 -22.36 -55.26 -44.21
CA PRO A 59 -22.53 -53.80 -43.98
C PRO A 59 -23.40 -53.44 -42.78
N THR A 60 -24.47 -54.19 -42.53
CA THR A 60 -25.39 -53.94 -41.40
C THR A 60 -24.75 -54.24 -40.05
N ASP A 61 -23.97 -55.33 -39.96
CA ASP A 61 -23.33 -55.76 -38.72
C ASP A 61 -22.24 -54.78 -38.35
N LEU A 62 -21.43 -54.37 -39.32
CA LEU A 62 -20.37 -53.40 -39.11
C LEU A 62 -20.94 -52.01 -38.74
N LEU A 63 -22.06 -51.61 -39.34
CA LEU A 63 -22.72 -50.33 -39.04
C LEU A 63 -23.23 -50.35 -37.60
N ILE A 64 -23.86 -51.46 -37.15
CA ILE A 64 -24.31 -51.61 -35.77
C ILE A 64 -23.11 -51.66 -34.81
N GLY A 65 -22.03 -52.31 -35.20
CA GLY A 65 -20.77 -52.36 -34.43
C GLY A 65 -20.22 -50.96 -34.16
N ILE A 66 -20.12 -50.13 -35.22
CA ILE A 66 -19.67 -48.75 -35.10
C ILE A 66 -20.66 -47.92 -34.27
N ALA A 67 -21.95 -48.01 -34.54
CA ALA A 67 -22.99 -47.30 -33.80
C ALA A 67 -22.98 -47.62 -32.31
N GLY A 68 -22.84 -48.92 -31.96
CA GLY A 68 -22.73 -49.36 -30.56
C GLY A 68 -21.51 -48.79 -29.85
N ALA A 69 -20.36 -48.78 -30.50
CA ALA A 69 -19.14 -48.16 -29.96
C ALA A 69 -19.29 -46.66 -29.75
N VAL A 70 -19.94 -45.94 -30.68
CA VAL A 70 -20.22 -44.50 -30.58
C VAL A 70 -21.20 -44.21 -29.43
N VAL A 71 -22.27 -45.01 -29.29
CA VAL A 71 -23.24 -44.86 -28.20
C VAL A 71 -22.56 -45.11 -26.85
N LEU A 72 -21.73 -46.14 -26.72
CA LEU A 72 -20.95 -46.41 -25.52
C LEU A 72 -20.02 -45.24 -25.19
N ARG A 73 -19.31 -44.70 -26.19
CA ARG A 73 -18.46 -43.53 -26.01
C ARG A 73 -19.25 -42.31 -25.55
N MET A 74 -20.42 -42.09 -26.14
CA MET A 74 -21.31 -40.98 -25.77
C MET A 74 -21.85 -41.14 -24.33
N ALA A 75 -22.24 -42.34 -23.95
CA ALA A 75 -22.70 -42.66 -22.59
C ALA A 75 -21.59 -42.38 -21.57
N VAL A 76 -20.37 -42.85 -21.81
CA VAL A 76 -19.21 -42.58 -20.94
C VAL A 76 -18.88 -41.08 -20.90
N TYR A 77 -18.97 -40.38 -22.04
CA TYR A 77 -18.78 -38.94 -22.08
C TYR A 77 -19.82 -38.19 -21.23
N LEU A 78 -21.10 -38.51 -21.39
CA LEU A 78 -22.20 -37.92 -20.62
C LEU A 78 -22.06 -38.19 -19.12
N LYS A 79 -21.72 -39.43 -18.76
CA LYS A 79 -21.45 -39.82 -17.36
C LYS A 79 -20.27 -39.03 -16.79
N GLY A 80 -19.20 -38.86 -17.54
CA GLY A 80 -18.04 -38.09 -17.15
C GLY A 80 -18.35 -36.58 -17.04
N LYS A 81 -19.19 -36.02 -17.96
CA LYS A 81 -19.63 -34.62 -17.91
C LYS A 81 -20.53 -34.31 -16.72
N ASN A 82 -21.38 -35.26 -16.36
CA ASN A 82 -22.33 -35.14 -15.24
C ASN A 82 -21.77 -35.67 -13.92
N ALA A 83 -20.53 -36.17 -13.90
CA ALA A 83 -19.88 -36.64 -12.68
C ALA A 83 -19.73 -35.46 -11.70
N LYS A 84 -20.23 -35.61 -10.48
CA LYS A 84 -20.02 -34.63 -9.40
C LYS A 84 -18.53 -34.54 -9.13
N LYS A 85 -18.02 -33.30 -9.22
CA LYS A 85 -16.61 -33.01 -8.90
C LYS A 85 -16.46 -32.98 -7.37
N TYR A 86 -16.03 -34.11 -6.79
CA TYR A 86 -15.68 -34.14 -5.36
C TYR A 86 -14.28 -33.56 -5.18
N ARG A 87 -14.15 -32.53 -4.30
CA ARG A 87 -12.87 -31.91 -3.92
C ARG A 87 -12.46 -32.47 -2.55
N HIS A 88 -11.88 -33.64 -2.52
CA HIS A 88 -11.46 -34.27 -1.26
C HIS A 88 -10.43 -33.43 -0.51
N GLY A 89 -10.68 -33.17 0.78
CA GLY A 89 -9.80 -32.40 1.66
C GLY A 89 -9.83 -30.87 1.48
N ILE A 90 -10.66 -30.37 0.55
CA ILE A 90 -10.80 -28.93 0.27
C ILE A 90 -12.27 -28.53 0.03
N GLU A 91 -13.21 -29.31 0.56
CA GLU A 91 -14.65 -29.14 0.33
C GLU A 91 -15.17 -27.80 0.86
N TYR A 92 -14.67 -27.37 2.02
CA TYR A 92 -15.08 -26.14 2.73
C TYR A 92 -14.02 -25.04 2.65
N GLY A 93 -12.78 -25.38 2.28
CA GLY A 93 -11.71 -24.42 2.14
C GLY A 93 -10.38 -25.11 1.87
N SER A 94 -9.47 -24.39 1.21
CA SER A 94 -8.14 -24.87 0.85
C SER A 94 -7.03 -24.07 1.51
N ALA A 95 -7.34 -23.29 2.57
CA ALA A 95 -6.33 -22.52 3.28
C ALA A 95 -5.28 -23.44 3.91
N ARG A 96 -4.05 -23.01 3.89
CA ARG A 96 -2.92 -23.66 4.57
C ARG A 96 -1.82 -22.64 4.78
N TRP A 97 -0.96 -22.89 5.71
CA TRP A 97 0.26 -22.10 5.88
C TRP A 97 1.21 -22.27 4.69
N GLY A 98 1.90 -21.20 4.34
CA GLY A 98 2.91 -21.18 3.31
C GLY A 98 4.19 -21.92 3.71
N THR A 99 4.93 -22.33 2.71
CA THR A 99 6.23 -23.01 2.84
C THR A 99 7.33 -22.17 2.21
N ALA A 100 8.59 -22.50 2.48
CA ALA A 100 9.73 -21.83 1.85
C ALA A 100 9.68 -21.86 0.30
N ALA A 101 9.06 -22.89 -0.29
CA ALA A 101 8.88 -22.99 -1.74
C ALA A 101 7.85 -21.97 -2.28
N ASP A 102 6.84 -21.60 -1.48
CA ASP A 102 5.81 -20.65 -1.89
C ASP A 102 6.38 -19.22 -1.97
N ILE A 103 7.33 -18.83 -1.09
CA ILE A 103 7.94 -17.49 -1.06
C ILE A 103 9.19 -17.37 -1.92
N ALA A 104 9.91 -18.44 -2.19
CA ALA A 104 11.18 -18.44 -2.92
C ALA A 104 11.16 -17.62 -4.24
N PRO A 105 10.09 -17.65 -5.08
CA PRO A 105 10.04 -16.86 -6.31
C PRO A 105 10.00 -15.33 -6.10
N TYR A 106 9.70 -14.88 -4.89
CA TYR A 106 9.54 -13.47 -4.51
C TYR A 106 10.74 -12.92 -3.73
N MET A 107 11.77 -13.74 -3.52
CA MET A 107 12.98 -13.38 -2.80
C MET A 107 14.14 -13.17 -3.77
N ASP A 108 15.00 -12.20 -3.48
CA ASP A 108 16.31 -12.07 -4.13
C ASP A 108 17.34 -12.96 -3.42
N LYS A 109 18.33 -13.43 -4.19
CA LYS A 109 19.44 -14.23 -3.65
C LYS A 109 20.32 -13.41 -2.73
N ASP A 110 20.56 -12.14 -3.12
CA ASP A 110 21.27 -11.19 -2.26
C ASP A 110 20.34 -10.73 -1.13
N PHE A 111 20.73 -11.00 0.10
CA PHE A 111 19.98 -10.59 1.29
C PHE A 111 19.67 -9.09 1.30
N PHE A 112 20.64 -8.25 0.89
CA PHE A 112 20.50 -6.80 0.91
C PHE A 112 19.58 -6.24 -0.18
N GLN A 113 19.21 -7.04 -1.17
CA GLN A 113 18.22 -6.66 -2.21
C GLN A 113 16.80 -7.07 -1.85
N ASN A 114 16.53 -7.29 -0.56
CA ASN A 114 15.23 -7.68 -0.07
C ASN A 114 14.73 -6.76 1.05
N ILE A 115 13.42 -6.79 1.28
CA ILE A 115 12.76 -6.26 2.46
C ILE A 115 12.55 -7.42 3.43
N PRO A 116 13.15 -7.44 4.61
CA PRO A 116 12.87 -8.44 5.64
C PRO A 116 11.43 -8.28 6.14
N MET A 117 10.63 -9.33 6.05
CA MET A 117 9.25 -9.34 6.55
C MET A 117 9.14 -10.10 7.86
N THR A 118 9.77 -11.25 7.92
CA THR A 118 9.85 -12.14 9.08
C THR A 118 11.25 -12.70 9.19
N GLN A 119 11.49 -13.62 10.11
CA GLN A 119 12.80 -14.27 10.23
C GLN A 119 13.21 -15.04 8.95
N THR A 120 12.24 -15.57 8.22
CA THR A 120 12.47 -16.45 7.06
C THR A 120 11.98 -15.85 5.75
N GLU A 121 10.89 -15.09 5.75
CA GLU A 121 10.30 -14.51 4.56
C GLU A 121 10.84 -13.10 4.26
N ARG A 122 11.14 -12.87 2.99
CA ARG A 122 11.65 -11.60 2.46
C ARG A 122 11.01 -11.30 1.12
N ILE A 123 10.98 -10.03 0.73
CA ILE A 123 10.45 -9.61 -0.57
C ILE A 123 11.56 -8.87 -1.33
N THR A 124 11.84 -9.31 -2.55
CA THR A 124 12.82 -8.66 -3.42
C THR A 124 12.49 -7.19 -3.71
N MET A 125 13.51 -6.35 -3.79
CA MET A 125 13.38 -4.96 -4.27
C MET A 125 13.24 -4.86 -5.79
N ALA A 126 13.48 -5.94 -6.54
CA ALA A 126 13.32 -5.93 -7.99
C ALA A 126 11.85 -5.62 -8.37
N SER A 127 11.64 -4.45 -8.98
CA SER A 127 10.30 -4.01 -9.44
C SER A 127 9.84 -4.77 -10.67
N ARG A 128 10.77 -5.32 -11.47
CA ARG A 128 10.52 -6.08 -12.71
C ARG A 128 11.28 -7.42 -12.69
N PRO A 129 10.74 -8.44 -12.02
CA PRO A 129 11.33 -9.77 -12.07
C PRO A 129 11.26 -10.35 -13.47
N LYS A 130 12.16 -11.30 -13.80
CA LYS A 130 12.21 -11.98 -15.11
C LYS A 130 10.86 -12.57 -15.54
N GLN A 131 10.06 -13.03 -14.60
CA GLN A 131 8.69 -13.52 -14.83
C GLN A 131 7.68 -12.52 -14.25
N PRO A 132 6.90 -11.80 -15.07
CA PRO A 132 5.96 -10.76 -14.63
C PRO A 132 4.91 -11.23 -13.62
N LYS A 133 4.54 -12.51 -13.63
CA LYS A 133 3.59 -13.08 -12.65
C LYS A 133 4.05 -12.96 -11.20
N TYR A 134 5.35 -12.83 -10.95
CA TYR A 134 5.93 -12.65 -9.62
C TYR A 134 6.12 -11.18 -9.23
N ALA A 135 5.79 -10.25 -10.12
CA ALA A 135 5.89 -8.82 -9.81
C ALA A 135 4.87 -8.45 -8.72
N ARG A 136 5.37 -7.86 -7.63
CA ARG A 136 4.57 -7.30 -6.53
C ARG A 136 4.96 -5.85 -6.31
N ASN A 137 4.01 -5.03 -5.88
CA ASN A 137 4.38 -3.69 -5.41
C ASN A 137 5.16 -3.82 -4.07
N LYS A 138 5.77 -2.73 -3.65
CA LYS A 138 6.54 -2.68 -2.40
C LYS A 138 5.80 -1.91 -1.31
N ASN A 139 4.50 -1.63 -1.54
CA ASN A 139 3.64 -1.07 -0.52
C ASN A 139 3.30 -2.17 0.49
N ILE A 140 3.47 -1.86 1.75
CA ILE A 140 3.35 -2.81 2.85
C ILE A 140 2.42 -2.22 3.90
N LEU A 141 1.46 -2.99 4.35
CA LEU A 141 0.65 -2.69 5.52
C LEU A 141 1.22 -3.47 6.72
N VAL A 142 1.66 -2.75 7.74
CA VAL A 142 2.13 -3.34 9.00
C VAL A 142 1.14 -3.01 10.10
N ILE A 143 0.59 -4.03 10.75
CA ILE A 143 -0.39 -3.86 11.82
C ILE A 143 0.16 -4.50 13.09
N GLY A 144 0.17 -3.72 14.17
CA GLY A 144 0.60 -4.23 15.45
C GLY A 144 0.22 -3.32 16.60
N GLY A 145 -0.40 -3.86 17.62
CA GLY A 145 -0.78 -3.12 18.82
C GLY A 145 0.40 -2.41 19.50
N SER A 146 0.11 -1.59 20.49
CA SER A 146 1.17 -0.95 21.31
C SER A 146 2.06 -2.04 21.94
N GLY A 147 3.38 -1.86 21.87
CA GLY A 147 4.34 -2.84 22.36
C GLY A 147 4.57 -4.07 21.49
N SER A 148 3.90 -4.21 20.34
CA SER A 148 4.11 -5.35 19.41
C SER A 148 5.49 -5.37 18.75
N GLY A 149 6.26 -4.28 18.87
CA GLY A 149 7.62 -4.16 18.36
C GLY A 149 7.71 -3.75 16.89
N LYS A 150 6.74 -3.01 16.35
CA LYS A 150 6.72 -2.48 14.98
C LYS A 150 8.06 -1.88 14.56
N THR A 151 8.58 -0.97 15.35
CA THR A 151 9.85 -0.29 15.09
C THR A 151 11.04 -1.26 15.11
N ARG A 152 11.11 -2.16 16.11
CA ARG A 152 12.20 -3.12 16.29
C ARG A 152 12.21 -4.22 15.21
N PHE A 153 11.06 -4.80 14.91
CA PHE A 153 10.97 -5.99 14.05
C PHE A 153 10.77 -5.65 12.56
N PHE A 154 10.37 -4.42 12.23
CA PHE A 154 10.14 -4.01 10.84
C PHE A 154 10.90 -2.75 10.43
N CYS A 155 10.79 -1.62 11.15
CA CYS A 155 11.42 -0.36 10.72
C CYS A 155 12.96 -0.47 10.70
N LYS A 156 13.56 -0.87 11.83
CA LYS A 156 15.03 -1.00 11.94
C LYS A 156 15.61 -1.98 10.94
N PRO A 157 15.12 -3.22 10.80
CA PRO A 157 15.63 -4.15 9.79
C PRO A 157 15.52 -3.61 8.36
N SER A 158 14.43 -2.90 8.05
CA SER A 158 14.23 -2.29 6.73
C SER A 158 15.25 -1.18 6.44
N LEU A 159 15.56 -0.32 7.41
CA LEU A 159 16.56 0.75 7.28
C LEU A 159 17.98 0.17 7.16
N LEU A 160 18.29 -0.90 7.89
CA LEU A 160 19.60 -1.56 7.86
C LEU A 160 19.92 -2.24 6.53
N GLN A 161 18.96 -2.43 5.63
CA GLN A 161 19.20 -2.91 4.27
C GLN A 161 19.98 -1.90 3.42
N ALA A 162 19.82 -0.61 3.64
CA ALA A 162 20.55 0.47 2.97
C ALA A 162 20.53 0.39 1.43
N HIS A 163 19.45 -0.12 0.82
CA HIS A 163 19.32 -0.26 -0.63
C HIS A 163 18.63 0.91 -1.32
N SER A 164 17.84 1.72 -0.59
CA SER A 164 16.97 2.79 -1.11
C SER A 164 17.26 4.11 -0.41
N SER A 165 16.74 5.21 -0.92
CA SER A 165 16.50 6.39 -0.09
C SER A 165 15.33 6.10 0.86
N TYR A 166 15.38 6.68 2.04
CA TYR A 166 14.37 6.44 3.07
C TYR A 166 13.74 7.74 3.55
N VAL A 167 12.42 7.72 3.72
CA VAL A 167 11.69 8.74 4.46
C VAL A 167 11.01 8.03 5.61
N CYS A 168 11.42 8.33 6.83
CA CYS A 168 11.00 7.59 8.01
C CYS A 168 10.29 8.50 9.00
N THR A 169 9.03 8.18 9.33
CA THR A 169 8.36 8.80 10.48
C THR A 169 8.90 8.15 11.75
N ASP A 170 9.28 8.95 12.73
CA ASP A 170 9.84 8.51 14.02
C ASP A 170 9.09 9.16 15.19
N PRO A 171 8.02 8.53 15.70
CA PRO A 171 7.15 9.12 16.73
C PRO A 171 7.85 9.41 18.06
N LYS A 172 8.98 8.79 18.31
CA LYS A 172 9.75 8.94 19.57
C LYS A 172 11.09 9.65 19.39
N GLY A 173 11.50 9.91 18.16
CA GLY A 173 12.81 10.47 17.87
C GLY A 173 13.98 9.55 18.21
N THR A 174 13.75 8.22 18.28
CA THR A 174 14.78 7.25 18.67
C THR A 174 15.48 6.58 17.50
N LEU A 175 14.80 6.48 16.34
CA LEU A 175 15.36 5.81 15.15
C LEU A 175 16.60 6.53 14.61
N LEU A 176 16.56 7.85 14.53
CA LEU A 176 17.69 8.63 14.02
C LEU A 176 18.94 8.46 14.88
N PRO A 177 18.91 8.65 16.23
CA PRO A 177 20.06 8.36 17.09
C PRO A 177 20.58 6.92 16.98
N GLU A 178 19.69 5.95 16.80
CA GLU A 178 20.05 4.53 16.80
C GLU A 178 20.67 4.06 15.49
N ILE A 179 20.28 4.62 14.35
CA ILE A 179 20.66 4.12 13.02
C ILE A 179 21.46 5.15 12.19
N GLY A 180 21.40 6.43 12.54
CA GLY A 180 21.98 7.52 11.75
C GLY A 180 23.47 7.33 11.45
N THR A 181 24.28 6.91 12.43
CA THR A 181 25.71 6.63 12.24
C THR A 181 25.95 5.52 11.21
N PHE A 182 25.14 4.47 11.20
CA PHE A 182 25.20 3.42 10.17
C PHE A 182 24.92 3.99 8.78
N LEU A 183 23.88 4.81 8.64
CA LEU A 183 23.50 5.41 7.36
C LEU A 183 24.57 6.40 6.87
N GLU A 184 25.16 7.20 7.76
CA GLU A 184 26.29 8.08 7.42
C GLU A 184 27.49 7.27 6.89
N ARG A 185 27.85 6.16 7.55
CA ARG A 185 28.88 5.22 7.08
C ARG A 185 28.57 4.63 5.70
N LYS A 186 27.28 4.46 5.37
CA LYS A 186 26.80 4.03 4.05
C LYS A 186 26.69 5.18 3.03
N LYS A 187 27.22 6.37 3.38
CA LYS A 187 27.25 7.59 2.55
C LYS A 187 25.85 8.14 2.22
N TYR A 188 24.89 7.97 3.14
CA TYR A 188 23.61 8.66 3.03
C TYR A 188 23.74 10.13 3.40
N ARG A 189 23.03 10.99 2.70
CA ARG A 189 22.73 12.33 3.20
C ARG A 189 21.63 12.18 4.25
N ILE A 190 21.89 12.66 5.46
CA ILE A 190 20.93 12.60 6.56
C ILE A 190 20.17 13.91 6.62
N LYS A 191 18.85 13.84 6.57
CA LYS A 191 17.94 14.98 6.73
C LYS A 191 17.03 14.71 7.92
N CYS A 192 16.61 15.77 8.62
CA CYS A 192 15.73 15.64 9.79
C CYS A 192 14.76 16.81 9.86
N LEU A 193 13.47 16.49 9.88
CA LEU A 193 12.40 17.41 10.26
C LEU A 193 11.91 16.99 11.66
N ASN A 194 12.24 17.76 12.68
CA ASN A 194 11.90 17.44 14.07
C ASN A 194 10.86 18.43 14.60
N LEU A 195 9.61 17.96 14.74
CA LEU A 195 8.48 18.76 15.22
C LEU A 195 8.25 18.62 16.74
N ILE A 196 9.11 17.85 17.43
CA ILE A 196 9.14 17.79 18.91
C ILE A 196 10.17 18.79 19.44
N ASN A 197 11.34 18.86 18.82
CA ASN A 197 12.41 19.77 19.21
C ASN A 197 12.94 20.50 17.98
N PHE A 198 12.40 21.67 17.71
CA PHE A 198 12.72 22.48 16.54
C PHE A 198 14.21 22.85 16.43
N ARG A 199 14.95 22.93 17.54
CA ARG A 199 16.40 23.22 17.52
C ARG A 199 17.22 22.08 16.92
N LYS A 200 16.69 20.86 16.93
CA LYS A 200 17.30 19.66 16.32
C LYS A 200 16.75 19.37 14.94
N SER A 201 16.05 20.32 14.34
CA SER A 201 15.47 20.21 13.01
C SER A 201 16.29 20.96 11.96
N MET A 202 16.32 20.42 10.77
CA MET A 202 16.60 21.19 9.55
C MET A 202 15.37 22.03 9.19
N ARG A 203 15.57 23.11 8.48
CA ARG A 203 14.52 24.02 8.08
C ARG A 203 13.75 23.48 6.88
N TYR A 204 12.46 23.77 6.85
CA TYR A 204 11.55 23.35 5.80
C TYR A 204 10.67 24.52 5.37
N ASN A 205 10.85 25.01 4.16
CA ASN A 205 10.03 26.05 3.58
C ASN A 205 9.11 25.48 2.49
N PRO A 206 7.80 25.38 2.73
CA PRO A 206 6.87 24.87 1.72
C PRO A 206 6.84 25.70 0.42
N LEU A 207 7.11 27.01 0.48
CA LEU A 207 7.07 27.87 -0.69
C LEU A 207 8.23 27.60 -1.65
N ALA A 208 9.36 27.08 -1.15
CA ALA A 208 10.52 26.70 -1.98
C ALA A 208 10.21 25.60 -3.03
N TYR A 209 9.11 24.87 -2.83
CA TYR A 209 8.70 23.77 -3.72
C TYR A 209 7.56 24.12 -4.67
N ILE A 210 7.14 25.40 -4.72
CA ILE A 210 6.14 25.88 -5.67
C ILE A 210 6.82 26.12 -7.02
N ARG A 211 6.37 25.43 -8.05
CA ARG A 211 6.86 25.54 -9.44
C ARG A 211 5.79 26.07 -10.40
N SER A 212 4.54 26.03 -9.96
CA SER A 212 3.39 26.43 -10.75
C SER A 212 2.21 26.87 -9.88
N GLU A 213 1.25 27.57 -10.45
CA GLU A 213 -0.02 27.91 -9.79
C GLU A 213 -0.77 26.68 -9.26
N LYS A 214 -0.61 25.52 -9.92
CA LYS A 214 -1.20 24.25 -9.46
C LYS A 214 -0.64 23.85 -8.10
N ASP A 215 0.64 24.11 -7.84
CA ASP A 215 1.29 23.74 -6.58
C ASP A 215 0.84 24.66 -5.45
N ILE A 216 0.54 25.94 -5.75
CA ILE A 216 -0.12 26.86 -4.80
C ILE A 216 -1.46 26.25 -4.35
N LEU A 217 -2.30 25.82 -5.29
CA LEU A 217 -3.60 25.24 -4.97
C LEU A 217 -3.47 23.91 -4.18
N LYS A 218 -2.47 23.08 -4.49
CA LYS A 218 -2.19 21.83 -3.74
C LYS A 218 -1.75 22.15 -2.30
N LEU A 219 -0.84 23.12 -2.13
CA LEU A 219 -0.34 23.55 -0.82
C LEU A 219 -1.47 24.09 0.05
N VAL A 220 -2.28 25.01 -0.48
CA VAL A 220 -3.44 25.57 0.22
C VAL A 220 -4.45 24.49 0.60
N ASN A 221 -4.72 23.54 -0.29
CA ASN A 221 -5.62 22.43 0.02
C ASN A 221 -5.09 21.56 1.16
N ALA A 222 -3.81 21.21 1.16
CA ALA A 222 -3.17 20.42 2.21
C ALA A 222 -3.17 21.18 3.54
N LEU A 223 -2.90 22.48 3.54
CA LEU A 223 -2.96 23.34 4.72
C LEU A 223 -4.36 23.34 5.34
N ILE A 224 -5.38 23.66 4.56
CA ILE A 224 -6.77 23.74 5.03
C ILE A 224 -7.26 22.38 5.55
N MET A 225 -6.93 21.29 4.88
CA MET A 225 -7.37 19.94 5.32
C MET A 225 -6.81 19.56 6.68
N ASN A 226 -5.59 19.98 7.02
CA ASN A 226 -4.88 19.56 8.22
C ASN A 226 -4.90 20.59 9.36
N THR A 227 -5.52 21.76 9.14
CA THR A 227 -5.71 22.80 10.17
C THR A 227 -7.18 23.03 10.53
N LYS A 228 -8.04 22.04 10.25
CA LYS A 228 -9.45 22.09 10.67
C LYS A 228 -9.56 21.94 12.17
N GLY A 229 -10.41 22.77 12.79
CA GLY A 229 -10.77 22.63 14.20
C GLY A 229 -11.57 21.34 14.47
N GLU A 230 -11.50 20.85 15.71
CA GLU A 230 -12.34 19.74 16.15
C GLU A 230 -13.83 20.12 16.02
N GLY A 231 -14.60 19.33 15.24
CA GLY A 231 -16.03 19.55 15.03
C GLY A 231 -16.41 20.25 13.72
N GLU A 232 -15.49 20.75 12.91
CA GLU A 232 -15.80 21.23 11.56
C GLU A 232 -16.27 20.06 10.68
N LYS A 233 -17.55 20.12 10.25
CA LYS A 233 -18.11 19.13 9.33
C LYS A 233 -17.35 19.16 8.01
N SER A 234 -17.15 18.00 7.41
CA SER A 234 -16.39 17.80 6.16
C SER A 234 -17.06 18.39 4.90
N SER A 235 -18.15 19.13 5.01
CA SER A 235 -18.77 19.79 3.87
C SER A 235 -17.93 21.02 3.48
N GLU A 236 -17.69 21.20 2.18
CA GLU A 236 -17.12 22.42 1.63
C GLU A 236 -18.06 23.61 1.94
N ASP A 237 -17.88 24.18 3.13
CA ASP A 237 -18.63 25.34 3.56
C ASP A 237 -18.11 26.59 2.80
N PHE A 238 -18.97 27.58 2.70
CA PHE A 238 -18.63 28.90 2.12
C PHE A 238 -17.32 29.46 2.69
N TRP A 239 -17.12 29.33 4.00
CA TRP A 239 -15.93 29.81 4.72
C TRP A 239 -14.65 29.16 4.19
N VAL A 240 -14.61 27.85 4.06
CA VAL A 240 -13.44 27.11 3.55
C VAL A 240 -13.11 27.50 2.09
N LYS A 241 -14.14 27.75 1.27
CA LYS A 241 -13.93 28.21 -0.11
C LYS A 241 -13.34 29.62 -0.15
N ALA A 242 -13.81 30.51 0.71
CA ALA A 242 -13.33 31.88 0.82
C ALA A 242 -11.87 31.93 1.36
N GLU A 243 -11.57 31.15 2.42
CA GLU A 243 -10.22 30.98 2.95
C GLU A 243 -9.24 30.49 1.86
N ARG A 244 -9.68 29.50 1.06
CA ARG A 244 -8.87 28.97 -0.06
C ARG A 244 -8.54 30.03 -1.09
N LEU A 245 -9.50 30.88 -1.44
CA LEU A 245 -9.26 32.00 -2.36
C LEU A 245 -8.24 32.99 -1.78
N TYR A 246 -8.39 33.32 -0.49
CA TYR A 246 -7.52 34.28 0.16
C TYR A 246 -6.07 33.75 0.29
N TYR A 247 -5.87 32.55 0.82
CA TYR A 247 -4.54 31.93 0.86
C TYR A 247 -3.90 31.78 -0.52
N SER A 248 -4.71 31.41 -1.54
CA SER A 248 -4.20 31.28 -2.91
C SER A 248 -3.78 32.65 -3.48
N ALA A 249 -4.48 33.73 -3.11
CA ALA A 249 -4.11 35.09 -3.51
C ALA A 249 -2.80 35.52 -2.86
N LEU A 250 -2.68 35.36 -1.52
CA LEU A 250 -1.48 35.81 -0.80
C LEU A 250 -0.24 35.00 -1.18
N ILE A 251 -0.35 33.66 -1.21
CA ILE A 251 0.77 32.80 -1.60
C ILE A 251 1.14 33.05 -3.07
N GLY A 252 0.15 33.27 -3.94
CA GLY A 252 0.39 33.65 -5.32
C GLY A 252 1.13 34.97 -5.44
N TYR A 253 0.73 36.00 -4.65
CA TYR A 253 1.44 37.25 -4.58
C TYR A 253 2.90 37.08 -4.14
N ILE A 254 3.13 36.37 -3.04
CA ILE A 254 4.48 36.11 -2.52
C ILE A 254 5.33 35.36 -3.57
N TRP A 255 4.78 34.34 -4.23
CA TRP A 255 5.53 33.54 -5.19
C TRP A 255 5.98 34.32 -6.43
N TYR A 256 5.14 35.24 -6.93
CA TYR A 256 5.44 36.03 -8.11
C TYR A 256 6.24 37.30 -7.81
N GLU A 257 5.87 38.03 -6.75
CA GLU A 257 6.28 39.42 -6.53
C GLU A 257 7.36 39.59 -5.44
N ALA A 258 7.44 38.64 -4.48
CA ALA A 258 8.39 38.74 -3.37
C ALA A 258 9.81 38.35 -3.80
N THR A 259 10.81 38.89 -3.10
CA THR A 259 12.21 38.45 -3.23
C THR A 259 12.38 37.01 -2.75
N GLU A 260 13.45 36.33 -3.15
CA GLU A 260 13.69 34.92 -2.75
C GLU A 260 13.73 34.74 -1.22
N GLU A 261 14.24 35.75 -0.49
CA GLU A 261 14.32 35.73 0.97
C GLU A 261 12.94 35.86 1.64
N GLU A 262 12.00 36.54 0.97
CA GLU A 262 10.64 36.78 1.45
C GLU A 262 9.66 35.66 1.04
N LYS A 263 10.05 34.72 0.17
CA LYS A 263 9.22 33.58 -0.24
C LYS A 263 9.12 32.53 0.86
N ASN A 264 8.47 32.88 1.96
CA ASN A 264 8.32 32.01 3.13
C ASN A 264 6.99 32.23 3.87
N PHE A 265 6.71 31.40 4.87
CA PHE A 265 5.49 31.51 5.67
C PHE A 265 5.47 32.73 6.62
N ILE A 266 6.62 33.31 6.93
CA ILE A 266 6.69 34.54 7.77
C ILE A 266 6.02 35.68 6.99
N THR A 267 6.39 35.89 5.74
CA THR A 267 5.78 36.89 4.85
C THR A 267 4.27 36.66 4.68
N LEU A 268 3.83 35.39 4.58
CA LEU A 268 2.41 35.06 4.53
C LEU A 268 1.67 35.53 5.80
N LEU A 269 2.25 35.30 6.98
CA LEU A 269 1.70 35.76 8.25
C LEU A 269 1.66 37.29 8.34
N ASP A 270 2.72 37.95 7.91
CA ASP A 270 2.79 39.43 7.91
C ASP A 270 1.71 40.03 7.01
N LEU A 271 1.47 39.46 5.84
CA LEU A 271 0.37 39.88 4.95
C LEU A 271 -1.01 39.64 5.60
N ILE A 272 -1.22 38.48 6.27
CA ILE A 272 -2.47 38.20 6.96
C ILE A 272 -2.69 39.19 8.11
N ASN A 273 -1.65 39.49 8.90
CA ASN A 273 -1.71 40.44 10.01
C ASN A 273 -1.91 41.91 9.52
N ALA A 274 -1.41 42.24 8.31
CA ALA A 274 -1.62 43.54 7.67
C ALA A 274 -3.00 43.66 6.99
N SER A 275 -3.77 42.55 6.93
CA SER A 275 -5.12 42.57 6.35
C SER A 275 -6.14 42.95 7.41
N GLU A 276 -6.82 44.05 7.19
CA GLU A 276 -7.88 44.55 8.06
C GLU A 276 -9.16 44.79 7.26
N ALA A 277 -10.30 44.49 7.84
CA ALA A 277 -11.61 44.84 7.30
C ALA A 277 -12.40 45.61 8.35
N ARG A 278 -12.92 46.78 8.00
CA ARG A 278 -13.75 47.62 8.86
C ARG A 278 -15.20 47.44 8.52
N GLU A 279 -16.03 47.28 9.56
CA GLU A 279 -17.46 47.06 9.37
C GLU A 279 -18.21 48.36 9.10
N ASP A 280 -17.67 49.46 9.57
CA ASP A 280 -18.22 50.83 9.53
C ASP A 280 -17.75 51.65 8.31
N ASP A 281 -16.74 51.17 7.58
CA ASP A 281 -16.19 51.82 6.39
C ASP A 281 -15.87 50.79 5.29
N GLU A 282 -16.78 50.66 4.35
CA GLU A 282 -16.63 49.77 3.18
C GLU A 282 -15.57 50.30 2.18
N THR A 283 -15.17 51.55 2.29
CA THR A 283 -14.15 52.14 1.42
C THR A 283 -12.74 52.01 1.97
N TYR A 284 -12.60 51.52 3.20
CA TYR A 284 -11.31 51.29 3.82
C TYR A 284 -10.45 50.30 3.04
N GLN A 285 -9.25 50.67 2.74
CA GLN A 285 -8.23 49.83 2.10
C GLN A 285 -7.12 49.50 3.09
N SER A 286 -6.92 48.23 3.38
CA SER A 286 -5.77 47.74 4.14
C SER A 286 -4.47 47.87 3.31
N PRO A 287 -3.30 47.80 3.95
CA PRO A 287 -2.03 47.74 3.20
C PRO A 287 -1.99 46.63 2.15
N VAL A 288 -2.63 45.49 2.41
CA VAL A 288 -2.73 44.37 1.44
C VAL A 288 -3.64 44.74 0.27
N ASP A 289 -4.75 45.43 0.51
CA ASP A 289 -5.62 45.94 -0.58
C ASP A 289 -4.83 46.85 -1.55
N LEU A 290 -3.99 47.73 -1.01
CA LEU A 290 -3.17 48.61 -1.82
C LEU A 290 -2.15 47.83 -2.67
N LEU A 291 -1.49 46.80 -2.10
CA LEU A 291 -0.58 45.93 -2.85
C LEU A 291 -1.29 45.24 -4.03
N PHE A 292 -2.48 44.69 -3.78
CA PHE A 292 -3.24 44.05 -4.84
C PHE A 292 -3.80 45.02 -5.87
N SER A 293 -4.17 46.25 -5.47
CA SER A 293 -4.62 47.28 -6.41
C SER A 293 -3.48 47.70 -7.34
N GLN A 294 -2.27 47.89 -6.82
CA GLN A 294 -1.09 48.21 -7.65
C GLN A 294 -0.75 47.08 -8.63
N LEU A 295 -0.86 45.81 -8.16
CA LEU A 295 -0.63 44.66 -9.04
C LEU A 295 -1.72 44.56 -10.11
N GLU A 296 -2.99 44.84 -9.77
CA GLU A 296 -4.12 44.82 -10.69
C GLU A 296 -4.01 45.90 -11.79
N GLU A 297 -3.52 47.08 -11.43
CA GLU A 297 -3.24 48.17 -12.42
C GLU A 297 -2.16 47.73 -13.41
N ARG A 298 -1.12 47.01 -12.93
CA ARG A 298 -0.02 46.55 -13.77
C ARG A 298 -0.41 45.32 -14.59
N GLU A 299 -1.06 44.32 -13.95
CA GLU A 299 -1.39 43.03 -14.53
C GLU A 299 -2.81 42.55 -14.12
N PRO A 300 -3.87 43.02 -14.79
CA PRO A 300 -5.26 42.70 -14.43
C PRO A 300 -5.60 41.22 -14.49
N ASP A 301 -4.86 40.44 -15.29
CA ASP A 301 -5.02 39.02 -15.49
C ASP A 301 -4.15 38.12 -14.58
N HIS A 302 -3.37 38.75 -13.68
CA HIS A 302 -2.49 38.02 -12.76
C HIS A 302 -3.26 37.02 -11.88
N PHE A 303 -2.69 35.83 -11.67
CA PHE A 303 -3.33 34.75 -10.90
C PHE A 303 -3.77 35.23 -9.51
N ALA A 304 -2.86 35.85 -8.76
CA ALA A 304 -3.12 36.32 -7.41
C ALA A 304 -4.25 37.37 -7.37
N VAL A 305 -4.27 38.32 -8.33
CA VAL A 305 -5.33 39.31 -8.47
C VAL A 305 -6.69 38.67 -8.71
N LYS A 306 -6.76 37.66 -9.60
CA LYS A 306 -7.99 36.90 -9.86
C LYS A 306 -8.54 36.21 -8.62
N GLN A 307 -7.66 35.64 -7.79
CA GLN A 307 -8.08 34.99 -6.52
C GLN A 307 -8.53 36.06 -5.51
N TYR A 308 -7.77 37.15 -5.37
CA TYR A 308 -8.08 38.24 -4.43
C TYR A 308 -9.40 38.92 -4.75
N ARG A 309 -9.64 39.25 -6.02
CA ARG A 309 -10.89 39.85 -6.49
C ARG A 309 -12.11 38.99 -6.13
N LYS A 310 -12.02 37.65 -6.29
CA LYS A 310 -13.08 36.72 -5.89
C LYS A 310 -13.29 36.70 -4.38
N PHE A 311 -12.22 36.75 -3.61
CA PHE A 311 -12.29 36.86 -2.16
C PHE A 311 -12.96 38.16 -1.70
N LYS A 312 -12.62 39.31 -2.30
CA LYS A 312 -13.18 40.61 -1.98
C LYS A 312 -14.65 40.77 -2.37
N MET A 313 -15.26 39.84 -3.08
CA MET A 313 -16.72 39.82 -3.31
C MET A 313 -17.51 39.57 -2.00
N ALA A 314 -16.85 39.08 -0.95
CA ALA A 314 -17.43 39.01 0.39
C ALA A 314 -17.44 40.40 1.01
N ALA A 315 -18.60 40.88 1.52
CA ALA A 315 -18.75 42.21 2.07
C ALA A 315 -18.63 42.28 3.59
N GLY A 316 -18.12 43.37 4.11
CA GLY A 316 -18.19 43.82 5.50
C GLY A 316 -17.90 42.76 6.56
N LYS A 317 -18.92 42.40 7.36
CA LYS A 317 -18.83 41.42 8.44
C LYS A 317 -18.35 40.04 8.00
N THR A 318 -18.75 39.61 6.81
CA THR A 318 -18.34 38.32 6.24
C THR A 318 -16.84 38.31 5.97
N LEU A 319 -16.31 39.38 5.36
CA LEU A 319 -14.88 39.52 5.07
C LEU A 319 -14.04 39.43 6.36
N LYS A 320 -14.45 40.22 7.39
CA LYS A 320 -13.79 40.20 8.71
C LYS A 320 -13.79 38.81 9.35
N SER A 321 -14.90 38.10 9.26
CA SER A 321 -15.01 36.73 9.78
C SER A 321 -14.07 35.75 9.05
N ILE A 322 -13.93 35.87 7.73
CA ILE A 322 -12.98 35.06 6.94
C ILE A 322 -11.55 35.36 7.36
N LEU A 323 -11.17 36.64 7.52
CA LEU A 323 -9.82 37.03 7.96
C LEU A 323 -9.49 36.48 9.34
N ILE A 324 -10.46 36.54 10.30
CA ILE A 324 -10.30 35.94 11.64
C ILE A 324 -10.08 34.43 11.53
N SER A 325 -10.87 33.74 10.69
CA SER A 325 -10.72 32.30 10.50
C SER A 325 -9.35 31.94 9.91
N CYS A 326 -8.88 32.71 8.91
CA CYS A 326 -7.55 32.51 8.36
C CYS A 326 -6.44 32.72 9.40
N GLY A 327 -6.52 33.79 10.21
CA GLY A 327 -5.57 34.04 11.29
C GLY A 327 -5.57 32.91 12.33
N ALA A 328 -6.75 32.46 12.75
CA ALA A 328 -6.90 31.38 13.72
C ALA A 328 -6.28 30.04 13.25
N ARG A 329 -6.39 29.72 11.94
CA ARG A 329 -5.74 28.52 11.38
C ARG A 329 -4.22 28.56 11.45
N LEU A 330 -3.64 29.74 11.35
CA LEU A 330 -2.19 29.94 11.40
C LEU A 330 -1.67 30.36 12.77
N ALA A 331 -2.53 30.35 13.82
CA ALA A 331 -2.12 30.65 15.18
C ALA A 331 -0.91 29.83 15.69
N PRO A 332 -0.71 28.55 15.31
CA PRO A 332 0.52 27.83 15.69
C PRO A 332 1.81 28.53 15.26
N PHE A 333 1.78 29.35 14.23
CA PHE A 333 2.94 30.13 13.74
C PHE A 333 3.27 31.36 14.60
N ASP A 334 2.49 31.67 15.61
CA ASP A 334 2.87 32.68 16.62
C ASP A 334 4.06 32.19 17.45
N ILE A 335 4.33 30.88 17.43
CA ILE A 335 5.50 30.26 18.05
C ILE A 335 6.74 30.58 17.21
N LYS A 336 7.68 31.32 17.78
CA LYS A 336 8.90 31.76 17.10
C LYS A 336 9.69 30.61 16.50
N GLU A 337 9.86 29.51 17.24
CA GLU A 337 10.63 28.35 16.79
C GLU A 337 10.01 27.70 15.54
N LEU A 338 8.67 27.74 15.40
CA LEU A 338 8.01 27.22 14.20
C LEU A 338 8.21 28.17 13.01
N ARG A 339 8.16 29.48 13.23
CA ARG A 339 8.48 30.47 12.18
C ARG A 339 9.92 30.29 11.69
N ASP A 340 10.86 30.21 12.63
CA ASP A 340 12.28 29.99 12.30
C ASP A 340 12.47 28.67 11.52
N LEU A 341 11.68 27.62 11.81
CA LEU A 341 11.72 26.35 11.07
C LEU A 341 11.33 26.51 9.60
N MET A 342 10.41 27.43 9.29
CA MET A 342 9.84 27.62 7.94
C MET A 342 10.38 28.81 7.17
N GLU A 343 11.48 29.40 7.63
CA GLU A 343 12.10 30.59 7.03
C GLU A 343 12.75 30.28 5.66
N TYR A 344 13.54 29.20 5.57
CA TYR A 344 14.18 28.73 4.34
C TYR A 344 14.21 27.22 4.29
N ASP A 345 14.68 26.61 3.20
CA ASP A 345 14.67 25.16 3.03
C ASP A 345 16.07 24.53 3.14
N GLU A 346 16.19 23.46 3.94
CA GLU A 346 17.36 22.61 4.03
C GLU A 346 17.04 21.13 3.68
N LEU A 347 15.74 20.79 3.49
CA LEU A 347 15.33 19.41 3.25
C LEU A 347 15.60 18.94 1.82
N GLU A 348 15.53 19.81 0.83
CA GLU A 348 15.75 19.46 -0.58
C GLU A 348 14.93 18.22 -1.00
N LEU A 349 13.62 18.26 -0.72
CA LEU A 349 12.71 17.10 -0.89
C LEU A 349 12.73 16.52 -2.30
N ASP A 350 12.95 17.35 -3.29
CA ASP A 350 13.00 16.97 -4.70
C ASP A 350 14.26 16.18 -5.09
N THR A 351 15.25 16.08 -4.19
CA THR A 351 16.51 15.37 -4.46
C THR A 351 16.55 13.95 -3.89
N LEU A 352 15.51 13.53 -3.14
CA LEU A 352 15.50 12.22 -2.47
C LEU A 352 15.57 11.03 -3.44
N GLY A 353 15.11 11.22 -4.68
CA GLY A 353 15.18 10.20 -5.73
C GLY A 353 16.49 10.19 -6.53
N ASP A 354 17.36 11.18 -6.36
CA ASP A 354 18.59 11.34 -7.16
C ASP A 354 19.78 10.61 -6.54
N SER A 355 19.88 10.65 -5.21
CA SER A 355 20.96 10.04 -4.45
C SER A 355 20.45 9.49 -3.13
N LYS A 356 21.18 8.54 -2.55
CA LYS A 356 20.81 7.92 -1.27
C LYS A 356 20.71 8.95 -0.15
N THR A 357 19.48 9.24 0.25
CA THR A 357 19.14 10.19 1.29
C THR A 357 18.24 9.51 2.33
N ALA A 358 18.41 9.84 3.58
CA ALA A 358 17.54 9.39 4.66
C ALA A 358 16.95 10.60 5.37
N LEU A 359 15.65 10.83 5.19
CA LEU A 359 14.89 11.87 5.85
C LEU A 359 14.13 11.25 7.04
N PHE A 360 14.41 11.77 8.24
CA PHE A 360 13.68 11.42 9.45
C PHE A 360 12.70 12.53 9.80
N VAL A 361 11.43 12.16 9.93
CA VAL A 361 10.33 13.06 10.29
C VAL A 361 9.90 12.70 11.71
N ILE A 362 10.33 13.49 12.68
CA ILE A 362 10.09 13.24 14.09
C ILE A 362 8.83 13.98 14.51
N LEU A 363 7.80 13.21 14.89
CA LEU A 363 6.47 13.70 15.30
C LEU A 363 6.17 13.26 16.73
N SER A 364 5.37 14.03 17.44
CA SER A 364 4.86 13.59 18.75
C SER A 364 3.77 12.51 18.57
N ASP A 365 3.77 11.49 19.42
CA ASP A 365 2.70 10.50 19.53
C ASP A 365 1.57 10.94 20.47
N THR A 366 1.78 12.02 21.25
CA THR A 366 0.85 12.55 22.25
C THR A 366 0.29 13.92 21.93
N ASP A 367 0.94 14.67 21.03
CA ASP A 367 0.55 16.04 20.64
C ASP A 367 0.48 16.17 19.13
N SER A 368 -0.69 16.51 18.61
CA SER A 368 -0.97 16.65 17.18
C SER A 368 -0.86 18.09 16.65
N THR A 369 -0.51 19.06 17.50
CA THR A 369 -0.53 20.50 17.17
C THR A 369 0.26 20.84 15.91
N PHE A 370 1.40 20.19 15.67
CA PHE A 370 2.28 20.46 14.52
C PHE A 370 2.21 19.39 13.41
N ASN A 371 1.29 18.44 13.50
CA ASN A 371 1.18 17.35 12.52
C ASN A 371 0.83 17.86 11.11
N PHE A 372 0.16 19.03 11.01
CA PHE A 372 -0.14 19.66 9.72
C PHE A 372 1.14 19.99 8.92
N VAL A 373 2.26 20.32 9.59
CA VAL A 373 3.56 20.57 8.94
C VAL A 373 4.06 19.30 8.24
N ALA A 374 3.96 18.16 8.93
CA ALA A 374 4.31 16.87 8.34
C ALA A 374 3.39 16.51 7.16
N ALA A 375 2.08 16.74 7.30
CA ALA A 375 1.13 16.47 6.22
C ALA A 375 1.42 17.33 4.97
N LEU A 376 1.77 18.61 5.16
CA LEU A 376 2.24 19.49 4.08
C LEU A 376 3.49 18.91 3.41
N MET A 377 4.50 18.59 4.19
CA MET A 377 5.77 18.03 3.71
C MET A 377 5.55 16.74 2.93
N TYR A 378 4.79 15.77 3.46
CA TYR A 378 4.51 14.53 2.75
C TYR A 378 3.70 14.75 1.47
N SER A 379 2.72 15.66 1.49
CA SER A 379 1.95 16.02 0.29
C SER A 379 2.85 16.57 -0.81
N GLN A 380 3.75 17.48 -0.46
CA GLN A 380 4.73 18.03 -1.42
C GLN A 380 5.72 16.97 -1.88
N LEU A 381 6.27 16.18 -0.97
CA LEU A 381 7.23 15.12 -1.27
C LEU A 381 6.69 14.15 -2.33
N PHE A 382 5.47 13.63 -2.15
CA PHE A 382 4.87 12.71 -3.13
C PHE A 382 4.70 13.36 -4.50
N ASN A 383 4.21 14.61 -4.54
CA ASN A 383 4.03 15.33 -5.81
C ASN A 383 5.38 15.56 -6.50
N LEU A 384 6.37 16.09 -5.76
CA LEU A 384 7.70 16.38 -6.30
C LEU A 384 8.40 15.14 -6.86
N LEU A 385 8.35 14.02 -6.13
CA LEU A 385 8.97 12.78 -6.58
C LEU A 385 8.25 12.19 -7.79
N CYS A 386 6.91 12.28 -7.85
CA CYS A 386 6.16 11.82 -9.00
C CYS A 386 6.42 12.68 -10.24
N ASP A 387 6.34 14.01 -10.10
CA ASP A 387 6.57 14.94 -11.20
C ASP A 387 8.02 14.80 -11.72
N LYS A 388 9.01 14.68 -10.81
CA LYS A 388 10.41 14.48 -11.20
C LYS A 388 10.66 13.15 -11.89
N ALA A 389 10.01 12.07 -11.42
CA ALA A 389 10.09 10.78 -12.09
C ALA A 389 9.52 10.84 -13.51
N ASP A 390 8.37 11.50 -13.70
CA ASP A 390 7.69 11.56 -14.99
C ASP A 390 8.38 12.53 -15.96
N ASP A 391 8.66 13.75 -15.52
CA ASP A 391 9.13 14.83 -16.41
C ASP A 391 10.65 14.78 -16.65
N PHE A 392 11.43 14.33 -15.65
CA PHE A 392 12.89 14.38 -15.73
C PHE A 392 13.55 13.02 -16.01
N TYR A 393 13.00 11.94 -15.42
CA TYR A 393 13.60 10.60 -15.50
C TYR A 393 12.82 9.61 -16.39
N GLY A 394 11.87 10.08 -17.19
CA GLY A 394 11.12 9.22 -18.12
C GLY A 394 10.30 8.14 -17.41
N GLY A 395 9.71 8.47 -16.26
CA GLY A 395 8.78 7.66 -15.51
C GLY A 395 9.37 6.89 -14.33
N ARG A 396 10.68 7.08 -13.98
CA ARG A 396 11.33 6.36 -12.88
C ARG A 396 12.45 7.12 -12.21
N LEU A 397 12.44 7.14 -10.90
CA LEU A 397 13.55 7.66 -10.13
C LEU A 397 14.79 6.73 -10.24
N PRO A 398 16.01 7.29 -10.31
CA PRO A 398 17.24 6.51 -10.34
C PRO A 398 17.51 5.76 -9.03
N VAL A 399 17.09 6.31 -7.90
CA VAL A 399 17.15 5.67 -6.59
C VAL A 399 15.73 5.42 -6.09
N HIS A 400 15.43 4.18 -5.72
CA HIS A 400 14.14 3.84 -5.12
C HIS A 400 13.91 4.61 -3.81
N VAL A 401 12.75 5.22 -3.64
CA VAL A 401 12.40 5.94 -2.40
C VAL A 401 11.39 5.11 -1.61
N ARG A 402 11.80 4.67 -0.42
CA ARG A 402 10.93 3.95 0.53
C ARG A 402 10.48 4.85 1.67
N LEU A 403 9.18 5.02 1.77
CA LEU A 403 8.57 5.69 2.91
C LEU A 403 8.23 4.62 3.97
N ILE A 404 8.74 4.78 5.18
CA ILE A 404 8.46 3.95 6.36
C ILE A 404 7.67 4.83 7.33
N LEU A 405 6.35 4.74 7.26
CA LEU A 405 5.42 5.65 7.91
C LEU A 405 4.96 5.04 9.24
N ASP A 406 5.85 5.09 10.26
CA ASP A 406 5.52 4.59 11.60
C ASP A 406 4.48 5.51 12.26
N GLU A 407 3.47 4.94 12.89
CA GLU A 407 2.27 5.62 13.41
C GLU A 407 1.63 6.54 12.36
N PHE A 408 1.33 5.98 11.17
CA PHE A 408 0.81 6.71 10.01
C PHE A 408 -0.39 7.61 10.34
N ALA A 409 -1.21 7.21 11.30
CA ALA A 409 -2.35 8.00 11.74
C ALA A 409 -1.96 9.38 12.31
N ASN A 410 -0.72 9.54 12.81
CA ASN A 410 -0.27 10.79 13.40
C ASN A 410 0.28 11.80 12.36
N ILE A 411 0.46 11.40 11.11
CA ILE A 411 0.95 12.30 10.04
C ILE A 411 -0.09 13.35 9.66
N GLY A 412 -1.38 13.08 9.93
CA GLY A 412 -2.49 13.85 9.37
C GLY A 412 -2.97 13.29 8.02
N GLN A 413 -3.83 14.03 7.35
CA GLN A 413 -4.40 13.59 6.08
C GLN A 413 -3.56 14.06 4.88
N ILE A 414 -2.96 13.12 4.15
CA ILE A 414 -2.29 13.41 2.87
C ILE A 414 -3.37 13.45 1.79
N PRO A 415 -3.58 14.59 1.09
CA PRO A 415 -4.61 14.69 0.06
C PRO A 415 -4.43 13.67 -1.06
N ASN A 416 -5.52 13.01 -1.48
CA ASN A 416 -5.53 12.00 -2.55
C ASN A 416 -4.54 10.83 -2.35
N PHE A 417 -4.22 10.47 -1.11
CA PHE A 417 -3.26 9.40 -0.82
C PHE A 417 -3.69 8.03 -1.38
N ASP A 418 -4.99 7.78 -1.44
CA ASP A 418 -5.60 6.60 -2.09
C ASP A 418 -5.21 6.46 -3.57
N LYS A 419 -5.16 7.58 -4.30
CA LYS A 419 -4.73 7.64 -5.71
C LYS A 419 -3.20 7.58 -5.82
N LEU A 420 -2.50 8.26 -4.93
CA LEU A 420 -1.04 8.26 -4.89
C LEU A 420 -0.49 6.85 -4.70
N ILE A 421 -0.94 6.12 -3.69
CA ILE A 421 -0.44 4.77 -3.37
C ILE A 421 -0.64 3.76 -4.51
N ALA A 422 -1.66 3.97 -5.34
CA ALA A 422 -1.92 3.15 -6.52
C ALA A 422 -0.90 3.40 -7.64
N THR A 423 -0.34 4.60 -7.74
CA THR A 423 0.46 5.06 -8.88
C THR A 423 1.97 5.12 -8.62
N ILE A 424 2.39 5.30 -7.36
CA ILE A 424 3.81 5.50 -6.98
C ILE A 424 4.72 4.32 -7.35
N ARG A 425 4.18 3.10 -7.43
CA ARG A 425 4.94 1.89 -7.78
C ARG A 425 5.73 2.03 -9.08
N SER A 426 5.12 2.58 -10.13
CA SER A 426 5.76 2.71 -11.44
C SER A 426 6.97 3.65 -11.41
N ARG A 427 7.02 4.56 -10.46
CA ARG A 427 8.01 5.63 -10.29
C ARG A 427 9.16 5.29 -9.34
N GLU A 428 9.25 4.01 -8.93
CA GLU A 428 10.22 3.53 -7.92
C GLU A 428 10.02 4.19 -6.55
N ILE A 429 8.77 4.38 -6.17
CA ILE A 429 8.39 4.86 -4.84
C ILE A 429 7.52 3.81 -4.17
N SER A 430 7.69 3.60 -2.87
CA SER A 430 6.86 2.68 -2.09
C SER A 430 6.62 3.18 -0.67
N ALA A 431 5.46 2.83 -0.11
CA ALA A 431 5.06 3.19 1.23
C ALA A 431 4.84 1.95 2.10
N SER A 432 5.44 1.94 3.28
CA SER A 432 5.13 1.01 4.36
C SER A 432 4.27 1.76 5.37
N ILE A 433 2.98 1.44 5.37
CA ILE A 433 1.96 2.05 6.26
C ILE A 433 1.94 1.23 7.54
N ILE A 434 2.29 1.84 8.66
CA ILE A 434 2.39 1.16 9.94
C ILE A 434 1.34 1.72 10.89
N LEU A 435 0.49 0.84 11.41
CA LEU A 435 -0.68 1.17 12.21
C LEU A 435 -0.74 0.32 13.48
N GLN A 436 -1.44 0.81 14.48
CA GLN A 436 -1.79 -0.01 15.65
C GLN A 436 -3.01 -0.88 15.37
N SER A 437 -3.95 -0.36 14.57
CA SER A 437 -5.16 -1.05 14.11
C SER A 437 -5.65 -0.47 12.79
N GLN A 438 -6.42 -1.23 12.04
CA GLN A 438 -7.01 -0.73 10.79
C GLN A 438 -8.06 0.36 10.99
N SER A 439 -8.72 0.39 12.15
CA SER A 439 -9.68 1.44 12.49
C SER A 439 -9.08 2.84 12.46
N GLN A 440 -7.78 3.00 12.79
CA GLN A 440 -7.08 4.28 12.69
C GLN A 440 -7.10 4.83 11.25
N LEU A 441 -6.87 3.97 10.26
CA LEU A 441 -6.91 4.38 8.85
C LEU A 441 -8.32 4.79 8.42
N LYS A 442 -9.34 4.04 8.85
CA LYS A 442 -10.75 4.33 8.57
C LYS A 442 -11.22 5.66 9.17
N THR A 443 -10.69 6.04 10.33
CA THR A 443 -10.98 7.34 10.96
C THR A 443 -10.51 8.50 10.09
N ILE A 444 -9.33 8.42 9.50
CA ILE A 444 -8.71 9.52 8.73
C ILE A 444 -9.21 9.54 7.28
N TYR A 445 -9.21 8.37 6.63
CA TYR A 445 -9.47 8.26 5.18
C TYR A 445 -10.87 7.75 4.83
N LYS A 446 -11.71 7.40 5.84
CA LYS A 446 -13.08 6.90 5.66
C LYS A 446 -13.12 5.78 4.60
N ASP A 447 -13.97 5.90 3.58
CA ASP A 447 -14.13 4.90 2.51
C ASP A 447 -12.87 4.68 1.66
N ALA A 448 -11.98 5.68 1.58
CA ALA A 448 -10.71 5.55 0.88
C ALA A 448 -9.71 4.62 1.59
N ALA A 449 -9.93 4.29 2.87
CA ALA A 449 -9.07 3.38 3.64
C ALA A 449 -8.96 2.00 2.99
N ASP A 450 -10.07 1.43 2.51
CA ASP A 450 -10.07 0.11 1.87
C ASP A 450 -9.28 0.13 0.53
N THR A 451 -9.32 1.25 -0.20
CA THR A 451 -8.49 1.45 -1.40
C THR A 451 -7.01 1.49 -1.05
N ILE A 452 -6.64 2.16 0.04
CA ILE A 452 -5.25 2.24 0.51
C ILE A 452 -4.74 0.84 0.88
N VAL A 453 -5.49 0.09 1.68
CA VAL A 453 -5.16 -1.29 2.08
C VAL A 453 -5.05 -2.20 0.85
N GLY A 454 -6.01 -2.11 -0.08
CA GLY A 454 -6.02 -2.90 -1.32
C GLY A 454 -4.82 -2.65 -2.24
N ASN A 455 -4.15 -1.50 -2.11
CA ASN A 455 -2.92 -1.18 -2.84
C ASN A 455 -1.63 -1.60 -2.11
N CYS A 456 -1.72 -2.30 -0.98
CA CYS A 456 -0.60 -2.94 -0.30
C CYS A 456 -0.57 -4.43 -0.66
N ASP A 457 0.36 -4.86 -1.52
CA ASP A 457 0.50 -6.29 -1.89
C ASP A 457 0.93 -7.16 -0.70
N SER A 458 1.46 -6.57 0.34
CA SER A 458 2.00 -7.23 1.53
C SER A 458 1.34 -6.72 2.79
N THR A 459 0.96 -7.64 3.68
CA THR A 459 0.48 -7.33 5.02
C THR A 459 1.29 -8.10 6.04
N LEU A 460 1.79 -7.42 7.06
CA LEU A 460 2.51 -7.99 8.20
C LEU A 460 1.72 -7.70 9.49
N PHE A 461 1.19 -8.74 10.11
CA PHE A 461 0.51 -8.65 11.40
C PHE A 461 1.44 -9.08 12.53
N LEU A 462 1.75 -8.17 13.42
CA LEU A 462 2.67 -8.37 14.56
C LEU A 462 1.96 -8.65 15.89
N GLY A 463 0.64 -8.86 15.85
CA GLY A 463 -0.19 -9.07 17.03
C GLY A 463 -0.97 -7.82 17.45
N GLY A 464 -2.12 -8.04 18.06
CA GLY A 464 -3.02 -6.98 18.53
C GLY A 464 -4.28 -7.57 19.14
N LYS A 465 -5.14 -6.73 19.75
CA LYS A 465 -6.39 -7.16 20.40
C LYS A 465 -7.65 -6.46 19.87
N GLU A 466 -7.51 -5.62 18.86
CA GLU A 466 -8.63 -4.88 18.30
C GLU A 466 -9.49 -5.79 17.43
N LYS A 467 -10.79 -5.93 17.80
CA LYS A 467 -11.69 -6.94 17.24
C LYS A 467 -11.88 -6.85 15.72
N SER A 468 -11.98 -5.64 15.16
CA SER A 468 -12.20 -5.48 13.73
C SER A 468 -10.97 -5.94 12.94
N THR A 469 -9.77 -5.62 13.40
CA THR A 469 -8.51 -6.10 12.82
C THR A 469 -8.38 -7.62 12.91
N LEU A 470 -8.68 -8.21 14.08
CA LEU A 470 -8.60 -9.67 14.26
C LEU A 470 -9.58 -10.39 13.31
N LYS A 471 -10.79 -9.84 13.17
CA LYS A 471 -11.80 -10.38 12.26
C LYS A 471 -11.31 -10.33 10.80
N GLU A 472 -10.83 -9.18 10.33
CA GLU A 472 -10.33 -9.03 8.97
C GLU A 472 -9.13 -9.95 8.68
N ILE A 473 -8.18 -10.07 9.62
CA ILE A 473 -7.03 -10.99 9.46
C ILE A 473 -7.51 -12.43 9.38
N SER A 474 -8.41 -12.88 10.28
CA SER A 474 -8.96 -14.25 10.26
C SER A 474 -9.69 -14.57 8.94
N GLU A 475 -10.48 -13.62 8.43
CA GLU A 475 -11.18 -13.75 7.14
C GLU A 475 -10.21 -13.83 5.96
N LEU A 476 -9.14 -13.02 5.95
CA LEU A 476 -8.10 -13.02 4.93
C LEU A 476 -7.27 -14.32 4.92
N LEU A 477 -7.05 -14.94 6.07
CA LEU A 477 -6.37 -16.24 6.19
C LEU A 477 -7.18 -17.36 5.52
N GLY A 478 -8.52 -17.23 5.53
CA GLY A 478 -9.45 -18.18 4.92
C GLY A 478 -9.69 -19.40 5.76
N LYS A 479 -10.38 -20.40 5.16
CA LYS A 479 -10.78 -21.65 5.84
C LYS A 479 -10.03 -22.85 5.29
N GLU A 480 -9.72 -23.78 6.17
CA GLU A 480 -9.27 -25.13 5.85
C GLU A 480 -10.40 -26.14 6.07
N THR A 481 -10.32 -27.28 5.43
CA THR A 481 -11.24 -28.40 5.66
C THR A 481 -10.64 -29.31 6.70
N ILE A 482 -11.34 -29.49 7.81
CA ILE A 482 -10.97 -30.43 8.88
C ILE A 482 -11.92 -31.61 8.93
N ASP A 483 -11.41 -32.76 9.36
CA ASP A 483 -12.19 -33.98 9.59
C ASP A 483 -12.65 -34.04 11.05
N LEU A 484 -13.96 -34.19 11.25
CA LEU A 484 -14.57 -34.30 12.58
C LEU A 484 -15.17 -35.70 12.75
N TYR A 485 -14.81 -36.36 13.84
CA TYR A 485 -15.40 -37.63 14.26
C TYR A 485 -16.37 -37.36 15.42
N ASN A 486 -17.66 -37.61 15.17
CA ASN A 486 -18.65 -37.60 16.23
C ASN A 486 -18.89 -39.04 16.70
N GLN A 487 -18.66 -39.31 17.96
CA GLN A 487 -19.07 -40.56 18.63
C GLN A 487 -20.45 -40.35 19.24
N SER A 488 -21.42 -41.14 18.83
CA SER A 488 -22.71 -41.25 19.51
C SER A 488 -22.78 -42.57 20.25
N GLU A 489 -22.95 -42.53 21.56
CA GLU A 489 -23.21 -43.66 22.41
C GLU A 489 -24.69 -43.67 22.76
N ASN A 490 -25.41 -44.68 22.29
CA ASN A 490 -26.83 -44.84 22.63
C ASN A 490 -26.93 -45.87 23.79
N ARG A 491 -27.33 -45.39 24.99
CA ARG A 491 -27.44 -46.17 26.21
C ARG A 491 -28.88 -46.74 26.36
N GLY A 492 -29.37 -47.46 25.34
CA GLY A 492 -30.59 -48.23 25.40
C GLY A 492 -30.33 -49.69 25.86
N SER A 493 -31.34 -50.53 25.80
CA SER A 493 -31.24 -51.96 26.13
C SER A 493 -30.21 -52.75 25.27
N GLN A 494 -29.75 -52.15 24.18
CA GLN A 494 -28.57 -52.54 23.40
C GLN A 494 -27.69 -51.31 23.22
N VAL A 495 -26.46 -51.36 23.74
CA VAL A 495 -25.43 -50.33 23.58
C VAL A 495 -24.95 -50.37 22.13
N SER A 496 -25.21 -49.30 21.37
CA SER A 496 -24.67 -49.15 20.03
C SER A 496 -23.74 -47.95 19.95
N HIS A 497 -22.54 -48.13 19.42
CA HIS A 497 -21.58 -47.08 19.15
C HIS A 497 -21.66 -46.71 17.67
N GLY A 498 -22.07 -45.47 17.38
CA GLY A 498 -22.07 -44.92 16.03
C GLY A 498 -20.88 -43.94 15.84
N LEU A 499 -20.03 -44.21 14.86
CA LEU A 499 -19.00 -43.26 14.38
C LEU A 499 -19.55 -42.54 13.16
N SER A 500 -19.77 -41.21 13.29
CA SER A 500 -20.15 -40.35 12.18
C SER A 500 -18.96 -39.49 11.76
N TYR A 501 -18.57 -39.61 10.52
CA TYR A 501 -17.51 -38.82 9.90
C TYR A 501 -18.12 -37.60 9.21
N GLN A 502 -17.71 -36.39 9.63
CA GLN A 502 -18.14 -35.15 9.04
C GLN A 502 -16.93 -34.29 8.66
N LYS A 503 -17.07 -33.52 7.61
CA LYS A 503 -16.10 -32.51 7.23
C LYS A 503 -16.64 -31.14 7.58
N LEU A 504 -15.79 -30.25 8.12
CA LEU A 504 -16.13 -28.92 8.56
C LEU A 504 -15.10 -27.93 8.03
N GLY A 505 -15.54 -26.71 7.72
CA GLY A 505 -14.65 -25.59 7.45
C GLY A 505 -14.26 -24.87 8.74
N LYS A 506 -12.98 -24.90 9.11
CA LYS A 506 -12.41 -24.11 10.20
C LYS A 506 -11.58 -22.97 9.63
N GLU A 507 -11.65 -21.78 10.22
CA GLU A 507 -10.69 -20.71 9.92
C GLU A 507 -9.27 -21.20 10.19
N LEU A 508 -8.31 -20.88 9.28
CA LEU A 508 -6.91 -21.28 9.42
C LEU A 508 -6.32 -20.81 10.77
N MET A 509 -6.78 -19.66 11.24
CA MET A 509 -6.57 -19.15 12.59
C MET A 509 -7.77 -18.28 12.98
N THR A 510 -8.42 -18.62 14.09
CA THR A 510 -9.61 -17.92 14.58
C THR A 510 -9.25 -16.59 15.26
N GLN A 511 -10.24 -15.72 15.50
CA GLN A 511 -10.00 -14.42 16.14
C GLN A 511 -9.43 -14.54 17.56
N ASP A 512 -9.86 -15.54 18.30
CA ASP A 512 -9.37 -15.86 19.65
C ASP A 512 -7.95 -16.41 19.61
N GLU A 513 -7.61 -17.30 18.67
CA GLU A 513 -6.25 -17.78 18.44
C GLU A 513 -5.31 -16.61 18.06
N LEU A 514 -5.76 -15.68 17.20
CA LEU A 514 -5.01 -14.47 16.85
C LEU A 514 -4.76 -13.55 18.06
N ALA A 515 -5.76 -13.42 18.95
CA ALA A 515 -5.66 -12.57 20.13
C ALA A 515 -4.63 -13.07 21.16
N VAL A 516 -4.37 -14.38 21.20
CA VAL A 516 -3.41 -15.03 22.09
C VAL A 516 -2.14 -15.49 21.38
N MET A 517 -1.94 -15.07 20.12
CA MET A 517 -0.75 -15.40 19.36
C MET A 517 0.53 -15.04 20.13
N ASP A 518 1.49 -15.96 20.15
CA ASP A 518 2.79 -15.77 20.82
C ASP A 518 3.46 -14.45 20.41
N GLY A 519 3.97 -13.71 21.39
CA GLY A 519 4.58 -12.40 21.16
C GLY A 519 5.82 -12.41 20.27
N GLY A 520 6.47 -13.54 20.06
CA GLY A 520 7.57 -13.76 19.12
C GLY A 520 7.13 -14.10 17.69
N LYS A 521 5.84 -14.39 17.49
CA LYS A 521 5.27 -14.78 16.18
C LYS A 521 4.64 -13.60 15.45
N CYS A 522 4.55 -13.73 14.14
CA CYS A 522 3.85 -12.79 13.26
C CYS A 522 3.23 -13.52 12.08
N ILE A 523 2.26 -12.90 11.45
CA ILE A 523 1.63 -13.41 10.24
C ILE A 523 2.01 -12.49 9.07
N PHE A 524 2.57 -13.11 8.04
CA PHE A 524 2.90 -12.44 6.80
C PHE A 524 2.00 -12.92 5.67
N MET A 525 1.36 -11.99 4.97
CA MET A 525 0.51 -12.24 3.81
C MET A 525 1.04 -11.49 2.60
N LEU A 526 1.14 -12.19 1.47
CA LEU A 526 1.55 -11.62 0.18
C LEU A 526 0.48 -11.95 -0.87
N ARG A 527 0.06 -10.96 -1.64
CA ARG A 527 -0.96 -11.14 -2.68
C ARG A 527 -0.63 -12.30 -3.61
N GLY A 528 -1.54 -13.29 -3.68
CA GLY A 528 -1.41 -14.47 -4.54
C GLY A 528 -0.44 -15.53 -4.02
N VAL A 529 -0.08 -15.48 -2.74
CA VAL A 529 0.74 -16.48 -2.04
C VAL A 529 0.00 -16.93 -0.78
N ARG A 530 0.27 -18.14 -0.29
CA ARG A 530 -0.25 -18.63 0.98
C ARG A 530 0.28 -17.81 2.14
N PRO A 531 -0.51 -17.56 3.20
CA PRO A 531 -0.04 -16.82 4.37
C PRO A 531 1.03 -17.61 5.15
N PHE A 532 1.90 -16.88 5.85
CA PHE A 532 2.97 -17.47 6.66
C PHE A 532 2.78 -17.12 8.13
N LEU A 533 2.87 -18.12 9.01
CA LEU A 533 3.00 -17.94 10.45
C LEU A 533 4.46 -18.19 10.81
N SER A 534 5.20 -17.12 11.09
CA SER A 534 6.65 -17.15 11.25
C SER A 534 7.11 -16.40 12.49
N ASP A 535 8.37 -16.55 12.85
CA ASP A 535 8.98 -15.74 13.89
C ASP A 535 9.19 -14.32 13.42
N LYS A 536 9.00 -13.35 14.31
CA LYS A 536 9.37 -11.94 14.06
C LYS A 536 10.86 -11.85 13.75
N TYR A 537 11.24 -10.90 12.90
CA TYR A 537 12.62 -10.73 12.50
C TYR A 537 13.51 -10.36 13.69
N ASP A 538 14.47 -11.20 14.03
CA ASP A 538 15.44 -10.90 15.08
C ASP A 538 16.50 -9.90 14.56
N LEU A 539 16.38 -8.65 15.04
CA LEU A 539 17.27 -7.56 14.66
C LEU A 539 18.76 -7.90 14.90
N THR A 540 19.07 -8.67 15.94
CA THR A 540 20.46 -9.01 16.30
C THR A 540 21.13 -9.91 15.25
N ARG A 541 20.35 -10.62 14.45
CA ARG A 541 20.82 -11.44 13.34
C ARG A 541 21.08 -10.66 12.06
N HIS A 542 20.73 -9.38 12.03
CA HIS A 542 20.98 -8.57 10.84
C HIS A 542 22.48 -8.29 10.70
N PRO A 543 23.11 -8.50 9.50
CA PRO A 543 24.56 -8.33 9.34
C PRO A 543 25.07 -6.93 9.72
N ASN A 544 24.24 -5.90 9.57
CA ASN A 544 24.58 -4.52 9.90
C ASN A 544 24.21 -4.12 11.33
N TYR A 545 23.64 -5.02 12.15
CA TYR A 545 23.24 -4.72 13.53
C TYR A 545 24.39 -4.11 14.37
N ARG A 546 25.60 -4.64 14.22
CA ARG A 546 26.80 -4.18 14.93
C ARG A 546 27.14 -2.69 14.75
N TYR A 547 26.53 -2.02 13.77
CA TYR A 547 26.76 -0.60 13.50
C TYR A 547 25.65 0.30 14.07
N THR A 548 24.69 -0.26 14.78
CA THR A 548 23.59 0.48 15.46
C THR A 548 24.00 0.85 16.88
N ALA A 549 23.34 1.85 17.45
CA ALA A 549 23.48 2.19 18.85
C ALA A 549 22.94 1.11 19.80
N ASP A 550 21.98 0.29 19.34
CA ASP A 550 21.49 -0.87 20.09
C ASP A 550 22.61 -1.91 20.34
N ALA A 551 23.56 -2.04 19.43
CA ALA A 551 24.68 -2.96 19.56
C ALA A 551 25.87 -2.36 20.31
N ASP A 552 26.16 -1.08 20.10
CA ASP A 552 27.23 -0.34 20.75
C ASP A 552 26.83 1.14 20.92
N PRO A 553 26.73 1.65 22.15
CA PRO A 553 26.39 3.06 22.45
C PRO A 553 27.31 4.09 21.75
N LYS A 554 28.51 3.71 21.34
CA LYS A 554 29.41 4.58 20.57
C LYS A 554 28.87 4.92 19.19
N ASN A 555 27.91 4.16 18.69
CA ASN A 555 27.28 4.38 17.38
C ASN A 555 26.07 5.33 17.46
N VAL A 556 25.80 5.96 18.62
CA VAL A 556 24.74 6.97 18.73
C VAL A 556 25.03 8.12 17.76
N PHE A 557 24.01 8.49 16.96
CA PHE A 557 24.11 9.59 16.03
C PHE A 557 23.73 10.91 16.68
N ASP A 558 24.57 11.92 16.50
CA ASP A 558 24.33 13.27 17.00
C ASP A 558 23.96 14.20 15.84
N MET A 559 22.67 14.52 15.74
CA MET A 559 22.13 15.37 14.68
C MET A 559 22.65 16.81 14.76
N GLU A 560 22.80 17.38 15.96
CA GLU A 560 23.31 18.76 16.13
C GLU A 560 24.74 18.89 15.63
N ARG A 561 25.59 17.92 15.97
CA ARG A 561 26.97 17.85 15.48
C ARG A 561 27.01 17.67 13.96
N TYR A 562 26.11 16.84 13.40
CA TYR A 562 26.02 16.61 11.97
C TYR A 562 25.61 17.89 11.23
N MET A 563 24.58 18.59 11.69
CA MET A 563 24.14 19.86 11.09
C MET A 563 25.22 20.93 11.15
N LYS A 564 25.90 21.09 12.30
CA LYS A 564 27.02 22.03 12.43
C LYS A 564 28.13 21.74 11.42
N LYS A 565 28.47 20.47 11.21
CA LYS A 565 29.46 20.05 10.22
C LYS A 565 29.03 20.38 8.79
N GLN A 566 27.74 20.17 8.45
CA GLN A 566 27.20 20.49 7.12
C GLN A 566 27.17 21.99 6.85
N ARG A 567 26.75 22.81 7.81
CA ARG A 567 26.70 24.26 7.72
C ARG A 567 28.09 24.91 7.70
N ALA A 568 29.11 24.25 8.26
CA ALA A 568 30.50 24.72 8.25
C ALA A 568 31.23 24.48 6.93
N VAL A 569 30.67 23.71 6.01
CA VAL A 569 31.24 23.48 4.68
C VAL A 569 30.77 24.57 3.75
N VAL A 570 31.59 25.63 3.61
CA VAL A 570 31.42 26.65 2.59
C VAL A 570 31.61 26.01 1.21
N LYS A 571 30.62 26.10 0.35
CA LYS A 571 30.73 25.59 -1.02
C LYS A 571 31.66 26.50 -1.82
N PRO A 572 32.48 25.97 -2.73
CA PRO A 572 33.35 26.80 -3.58
C PRO A 572 32.60 27.82 -4.47
N THR A 573 31.28 27.63 -4.60
CA THR A 573 30.39 28.51 -5.37
C THR A 573 29.74 29.62 -4.54
N ASP A 574 29.95 29.61 -3.22
CA ASP A 574 29.34 30.59 -2.35
C ASP A 574 30.14 31.90 -2.48
N THR A 575 29.48 32.96 -2.94
CA THR A 575 30.00 34.32 -2.95
C THR A 575 29.59 35.02 -1.67
N PHE A 576 30.57 35.62 -0.98
CA PHE A 576 30.35 36.39 0.25
C PHE A 576 30.67 37.85 0.01
N ASP A 577 29.75 38.73 0.37
CA ASP A 577 30.07 40.17 0.50
C ASP A 577 30.75 40.38 1.85
N VAL A 578 32.01 40.79 1.81
CA VAL A 578 32.78 41.11 3.01
C VAL A 578 32.60 42.60 3.29
N TYR A 579 31.87 42.93 4.35
CA TYR A 579 31.79 44.29 4.87
C TYR A 579 32.83 44.50 5.96
N GLU A 580 33.80 45.40 5.74
CA GLU A 580 34.67 45.86 6.80
C GLU A 580 33.87 46.81 7.72
N ILE A 581 33.60 46.39 8.94
CA ILE A 581 33.06 47.31 9.96
C ILE A 581 34.24 48.07 10.54
N ASN A 582 34.46 49.30 10.04
CA ASN A 582 35.38 50.24 10.69
C ASN A 582 34.79 50.63 12.03
N ALA A 583 35.30 50.03 13.12
CA ALA A 583 35.05 50.50 14.47
C ALA A 583 35.66 51.89 14.61
N THR A 584 34.86 52.92 14.37
CA THR A 584 35.19 54.27 14.81
C THR A 584 35.04 54.31 16.31
N THR A 585 36.19 54.51 16.96
CA THR A 585 36.42 54.79 18.41
C THR A 585 35.56 55.93 18.92
#